data_2c09e112737ec71ea5a60113b8dd6082
#
_entry.id   2c09e112737ec71ea5a60113b8dd6082
#
_cell.length_a   1.000
_cell.length_b   1.000
_cell.length_c   1.000
_cell.angle_alpha   90.00
_cell.angle_beta   90.00
_cell.angle_gamma   90.00
#
_symmetry.space_group_name_H-M   'P 1'
#
loop_
_entity.id
_entity.type
_entity.pdbx_description
1 polymer ?
#
loop_
_entity_poly.entity_id
_entity_poly.type
_entity_poly.pdbx_seq_one_letter_code
_entity_poly.pdbx_strand_id
1 'polypeptide(L)'
;MMKKIACLFTVLCLTVMLAACGGKTDGSGSAQTPSAGTDSKTGISAESSNPENIVSEMEESAIPADTASKAEESANVAGTASEAEESSDLADTASEAEESPAEQGQKGKLLYMGHASIRITTPEGKVIYIDPYAGQGYEPAADLILVTHGHYDHYDLDKVANRNPDCRIITWQEALADGTHQTFDLGFASVEAVEAGNNQYHSLDECVGYIVTLTDGTSVYVTGDTSTTQQMPSLAEKEIDYAFFCCDGIYNMDLEEAAQCAEQVGAKHNIPYHMISADSGALFDRSRAEQFEAPDLLIIEEGQEIELD
;
A
#
# COMPACT_ATOMS: atom_id res chain seq x y z
N MET A 1 46.63 31.95 5.11
CA MET A 1 46.56 32.01 6.60
C MET A 1 45.45 31.13 7.08
N MET A 2 45.80 29.93 7.52
CA MET A 2 44.87 28.93 8.05
C MET A 2 44.67 29.14 9.53
N LYS A 3 43.42 29.19 9.99
CA LYS A 3 43.13 29.09 11.43
C LYS A 3 42.35 27.78 11.65
N LYS A 4 43.03 26.83 12.28
CA LYS A 4 42.47 25.60 12.82
C LYS A 4 41.75 25.93 14.13
N ILE A 5 40.48 25.54 14.24
CA ILE A 5 39.74 25.53 15.50
C ILE A 5 39.61 24.07 15.92
N ALA A 6 40.26 23.73 17.02
CA ALA A 6 40.12 22.42 17.67
C ALA A 6 38.93 22.49 18.62
N CYS A 7 37.97 21.55 18.45
CA CYS A 7 36.88 21.37 19.38
C CYS A 7 37.17 20.18 20.29
N LEU A 8 37.24 20.46 21.57
CA LEU A 8 37.60 19.57 22.67
C LEU A 8 36.36 18.80 23.11
N PHE A 9 36.37 17.48 22.93
CA PHE A 9 35.31 16.58 23.47
C PHE A 9 35.61 16.29 24.94
N THR A 10 34.70 16.70 25.82
CA THR A 10 34.75 16.33 27.24
C THR A 10 33.81 15.13 27.45
N VAL A 11 34.39 13.96 27.69
CA VAL A 11 33.67 12.75 28.10
C VAL A 11 33.41 12.85 29.60
N LEU A 12 32.14 12.86 30.00
CA LEU A 12 31.71 12.76 31.39
C LEU A 12 31.24 11.32 31.67
N CYS A 13 32.11 10.53 32.33
CA CYS A 13 31.76 9.24 32.90
C CYS A 13 30.97 9.44 34.19
N LEU A 14 29.71 8.95 34.25
CA LEU A 14 28.96 8.88 35.47
C LEU A 14 28.91 7.40 35.92
N THR A 15 29.65 7.08 36.96
CA THR A 15 29.62 5.78 37.66
C THR A 15 28.54 5.83 38.74
N VAL A 16 27.55 4.92 38.63
CA VAL A 16 26.56 4.68 39.71
C VAL A 16 26.97 3.46 40.50
N MET A 17 27.18 3.64 41.78
CA MET A 17 27.49 2.60 42.78
C MET A 17 26.23 1.87 43.21
N LEU A 18 26.30 0.54 43.19
CA LEU A 18 25.37 -0.34 43.91
C LEU A 18 25.61 -0.23 45.40
N ALA A 19 24.56 -0.07 46.18
CA ALA A 19 24.52 -0.38 47.59
C ALA A 19 23.49 -1.47 47.86
N ALA A 20 23.98 -2.60 48.28
CA ALA A 20 23.18 -3.70 48.82
C ALA A 20 23.05 -3.51 50.35
N CYS A 21 21.84 -3.67 50.87
CA CYS A 21 21.63 -3.98 52.28
C CYS A 21 20.49 -4.98 52.44
N GLY A 22 20.83 -6.11 53.00
CA GLY A 22 19.91 -7.19 53.36
C GLY A 22 19.22 -6.93 54.69
N GLY A 23 18.14 -7.65 54.92
CA GLY A 23 17.41 -7.72 56.17
C GLY A 23 16.43 -8.88 56.15
N LYS A 24 16.80 -9.99 56.85
CA LYS A 24 15.91 -11.11 57.21
C LYS A 24 15.07 -10.74 58.39
N THR A 25 13.79 -11.17 58.45
CA THR A 25 13.17 -11.65 59.73
C THR A 25 12.06 -12.64 59.37
N ASP A 26 12.15 -13.78 60.09
CA ASP A 26 11.24 -14.91 60.15
C ASP A 26 9.94 -14.56 60.92
N GLY A 27 8.86 -15.33 60.66
CA GLY A 27 7.65 -15.24 61.48
C GLY A 27 6.56 -16.21 61.05
N SER A 28 6.56 -17.37 61.64
CA SER A 28 5.63 -18.51 61.57
C SER A 28 4.22 -18.22 62.09
N GLY A 29 3.21 -19.01 61.63
CA GLY A 29 1.90 -19.21 62.29
C GLY A 29 0.85 -19.68 61.27
N SER A 30 0.65 -20.92 61.06
CA SER A 30 -0.14 -21.99 61.65
C SER A 30 -1.67 -21.79 61.59
N ALA A 31 -2.27 -22.64 60.73
CA ALA A 31 -3.45 -23.52 60.88
C ALA A 31 -4.86 -22.93 61.13
N GLN A 32 -5.86 -23.28 60.33
CA GLN A 32 -6.88 -24.30 60.61
C GLN A 32 -8.07 -24.19 59.62
N THR A 33 -8.41 -25.33 59.03
CA THR A 33 -9.74 -25.67 58.51
C THR A 33 -10.67 -26.10 59.67
N PRO A 34 -12.01 -26.09 59.51
CA PRO A 34 -12.74 -27.30 59.14
C PRO A 34 -14.00 -27.00 58.27
N SER A 35 -14.35 -27.87 57.32
CA SER A 35 -15.20 -29.08 57.38
C SER A 35 -16.71 -28.85 57.37
N ALA A 36 -17.32 -29.36 56.31
CA ALA A 36 -18.44 -30.31 56.21
C ALA A 36 -19.88 -29.81 56.08
N GLY A 37 -20.55 -30.45 55.13
CA GLY A 37 -21.99 -30.76 55.14
C GLY A 37 -22.65 -30.57 53.78
N THR A 38 -22.77 -31.58 53.07
CA THR A 38 -23.68 -32.70 52.75
C THR A 38 -24.77 -32.38 51.71
N ASP A 39 -24.69 -33.17 50.63
CA ASP A 39 -25.72 -33.90 49.88
C ASP A 39 -26.84 -33.18 49.13
N SER A 40 -26.87 -33.40 47.79
CA SER A 40 -27.86 -34.32 47.19
C SER A 40 -27.65 -34.50 45.68
N LYS A 41 -27.73 -35.73 45.29
CA LYS A 41 -27.73 -36.35 43.95
C LYS A 41 -28.80 -35.77 43.01
N THR A 42 -28.48 -35.63 41.76
CA THR A 42 -29.17 -36.35 40.66
C THR A 42 -28.29 -36.32 39.41
N GLY A 43 -27.98 -37.50 38.90
CA GLY A 43 -27.23 -37.72 37.67
C GLY A 43 -28.15 -37.69 36.46
N ILE A 44 -27.60 -37.23 35.38
CA ILE A 44 -28.00 -37.63 34.02
C ILE A 44 -26.73 -37.67 33.17
N SER A 45 -26.51 -38.86 32.60
CA SER A 45 -25.50 -39.20 31.62
C SER A 45 -25.62 -38.33 30.38
N ALA A 46 -24.53 -37.82 29.84
CA ALA A 46 -24.45 -37.34 28.49
C ALA A 46 -23.28 -37.98 27.78
N GLU A 47 -23.61 -38.66 26.71
CA GLU A 47 -22.74 -39.36 25.79
C GLU A 47 -21.76 -38.39 25.09
N SER A 48 -20.56 -38.91 24.97
CA SER A 48 -19.53 -38.45 24.05
C SER A 48 -20.03 -38.65 22.60
N SER A 49 -20.11 -37.59 21.82
CA SER A 49 -20.12 -37.67 20.37
C SER A 49 -19.10 -36.70 19.79
N ASN A 50 -18.04 -37.31 19.28
CA ASN A 50 -17.01 -36.77 18.43
C ASN A 50 -17.60 -36.46 17.04
N PRO A 51 -17.44 -35.30 16.45
CA PRO A 51 -17.70 -35.14 15.02
C PRO A 51 -16.41 -35.41 14.24
N GLU A 52 -16.46 -36.47 13.50
CA GLU A 52 -15.52 -36.85 12.47
C GLU A 52 -15.51 -35.83 11.33
N ASN A 53 -14.32 -35.48 10.90
CA ASN A 53 -13.82 -35.20 9.56
C ASN A 53 -14.88 -35.17 8.45
N ILE A 54 -15.19 -33.98 7.92
CA ILE A 54 -15.74 -33.84 6.56
C ILE A 54 -14.67 -33.15 5.72
N VAL A 55 -13.88 -33.98 5.05
CA VAL A 55 -13.08 -33.60 3.89
C VAL A 55 -14.06 -33.54 2.71
N SER A 56 -14.41 -32.36 2.25
CA SER A 56 -15.06 -32.21 0.94
C SER A 56 -14.00 -31.99 -0.11
N GLU A 57 -13.81 -32.98 -0.94
CA GLU A 57 -13.06 -32.96 -2.18
C GLU A 57 -13.67 -31.84 -3.09
N MET A 58 -12.84 -30.88 -3.44
CA MET A 58 -13.12 -29.97 -4.55
C MET A 58 -12.50 -30.58 -5.81
N GLU A 59 -13.36 -31.00 -6.70
CA GLU A 59 -13.00 -31.53 -8.01
C GLU A 59 -12.28 -30.48 -8.86
N GLU A 60 -11.11 -30.87 -9.31
CA GLU A 60 -10.31 -30.23 -10.34
C GLU A 60 -11.03 -30.24 -11.68
N SER A 61 -11.57 -29.10 -12.11
CA SER A 61 -12.14 -28.92 -13.43
C SER A 61 -11.05 -28.52 -14.42
N ALA A 62 -10.56 -29.49 -15.15
CA ALA A 62 -9.65 -29.31 -16.27
C ALA A 62 -10.35 -28.60 -17.44
N ILE A 63 -9.76 -27.53 -17.94
CA ILE A 63 -10.12 -26.85 -19.19
C ILE A 63 -9.38 -27.55 -20.33
N PRO A 64 -10.05 -28.00 -21.39
CA PRO A 64 -9.38 -28.56 -22.57
C PRO A 64 -8.86 -27.44 -23.47
N ALA A 65 -7.58 -27.55 -23.83
CA ALA A 65 -7.00 -26.84 -24.98
C ALA A 65 -7.50 -27.48 -26.28
N ASP A 66 -7.74 -26.66 -27.26
CA ASP A 66 -7.48 -26.82 -28.68
C ASP A 66 -8.61 -26.29 -29.57
N THR A 67 -8.31 -25.30 -30.35
CA THR A 67 -8.48 -25.40 -31.82
C THR A 67 -7.85 -24.20 -32.51
N ALA A 68 -6.74 -24.49 -33.19
CA ALA A 68 -6.16 -23.63 -34.21
C ALA A 68 -7.05 -23.67 -35.48
N SER A 69 -7.29 -22.52 -36.10
CA SER A 69 -7.72 -22.40 -37.49
C SER A 69 -7.15 -21.14 -38.10
N LYS A 70 -6.13 -21.28 -38.78
CA LYS A 70 -5.70 -21.22 -40.17
C LYS A 70 -6.18 -20.00 -40.98
N ALA A 71 -5.14 -19.24 -41.40
CA ALA A 71 -5.17 -18.12 -42.32
C ALA A 71 -5.78 -18.49 -43.70
N GLU A 72 -6.39 -17.50 -44.33
CA GLU A 72 -6.40 -17.39 -45.78
C GLU A 72 -6.16 -15.94 -46.24
N GLU A 73 -5.19 -15.85 -47.07
CA GLU A 73 -4.61 -14.77 -47.87
C GLU A 73 -5.59 -14.37 -48.99
N SER A 74 -5.75 -13.10 -49.26
CA SER A 74 -6.16 -12.64 -50.58
C SER A 74 -5.52 -11.30 -50.91
N ALA A 75 -4.78 -11.36 -52.01
CA ALA A 75 -3.97 -10.30 -52.55
C ALA A 75 -4.74 -9.40 -53.52
N ASN A 76 -4.18 -8.20 -53.67
CA ASN A 76 -4.02 -7.46 -54.90
C ASN A 76 -5.18 -6.65 -55.48
N VAL A 77 -4.98 -5.33 -55.73
CA VAL A 77 -4.92 -4.71 -57.03
C VAL A 77 -4.30 -3.29 -56.92
N ALA A 78 -3.41 -3.04 -57.86
CA ALA A 78 -2.65 -1.81 -58.12
C ALA A 78 -3.40 -0.77 -58.94
N GLY A 79 -2.87 0.46 -58.93
CA GLY A 79 -3.05 1.48 -59.97
C GLY A 79 -3.47 2.85 -59.41
N THR A 80 -2.91 3.96 -59.68
CA THR A 80 -2.03 4.48 -60.70
C THR A 80 -1.56 5.88 -60.27
N ALA A 81 -0.35 6.25 -60.68
CA ALA A 81 0.28 7.55 -60.49
C ALA A 81 -0.44 8.68 -61.29
N SER A 82 -0.36 9.91 -60.76
CA SER A 82 -0.41 11.12 -61.59
C SER A 82 0.45 12.21 -60.93
N GLU A 83 1.49 12.59 -61.68
CA GLU A 83 2.38 13.71 -61.47
C GLU A 83 1.64 15.02 -61.93
N ALA A 84 1.97 16.14 -61.27
CA ALA A 84 2.11 17.46 -61.88
C ALA A 84 2.57 18.49 -60.84
N GLU A 85 3.68 18.91 -60.98
CA GLU A 85 4.60 20.07 -61.07
C GLU A 85 4.14 21.40 -60.46
N GLU A 86 5.13 21.94 -59.70
CA GLU A 86 5.64 23.33 -59.58
C GLU A 86 4.70 24.52 -59.44
N SER A 87 4.94 25.27 -58.36
CA SER A 87 5.31 26.69 -58.48
C SER A 87 5.81 27.25 -57.12
N SER A 88 7.01 27.82 -57.17
CA SER A 88 7.68 28.63 -56.16
C SER A 88 6.92 29.94 -55.88
N ASP A 89 6.86 30.37 -54.61
CA ASP A 89 7.10 31.78 -54.28
C ASP A 89 7.60 31.92 -52.82
N LEU A 90 8.72 32.63 -52.72
CA LEU A 90 9.38 33.02 -51.49
C LEU A 90 8.66 34.24 -50.91
N ALA A 91 8.14 34.12 -49.71
CA ALA A 91 7.87 35.27 -48.84
C ALA A 91 8.42 35.00 -47.44
N ASP A 92 9.53 35.64 -47.22
CA ASP A 92 10.18 35.85 -45.93
C ASP A 92 9.22 36.65 -45.02
N THR A 93 8.71 35.99 -43.96
CA THR A 93 8.08 36.66 -42.83
C THR A 93 8.70 36.10 -41.59
N ALA A 94 9.61 36.87 -41.01
CA ALA A 94 10.11 36.69 -39.66
C ALA A 94 8.89 36.63 -38.72
N SER A 95 8.57 35.45 -38.27
CA SER A 95 7.64 35.22 -37.16
C SER A 95 8.44 35.39 -35.86
N GLU A 96 8.18 36.50 -35.18
CA GLU A 96 8.55 36.66 -33.77
C GLU A 96 7.95 35.47 -33.04
N ALA A 97 8.80 34.66 -32.45
CA ALA A 97 8.40 33.61 -31.52
C ALA A 97 7.87 34.33 -30.29
N GLU A 98 6.54 34.42 -30.18
CA GLU A 98 5.90 34.67 -28.90
C GLU A 98 6.28 33.52 -27.99
N GLU A 99 7.10 33.81 -26.98
CA GLU A 99 7.33 32.91 -25.83
C GLU A 99 5.95 32.61 -25.22
N SER A 100 5.47 31.40 -25.45
CA SER A 100 4.33 30.85 -24.73
C SER A 100 4.59 31.01 -23.24
N PRO A 101 3.61 31.46 -22.42
CA PRO A 101 3.79 31.51 -20.96
C PRO A 101 4.23 30.15 -20.51
N ALA A 102 5.31 30.09 -19.70
CA ALA A 102 5.77 28.87 -19.09
C ALA A 102 4.55 28.13 -18.50
N GLU A 103 4.24 26.95 -19.02
CA GLU A 103 3.23 26.06 -18.46
C GLU A 103 3.61 25.88 -16.99
N GLN A 104 2.77 26.40 -16.10
CA GLN A 104 2.84 26.02 -14.70
C GLN A 104 2.64 24.51 -14.71
N GLY A 105 3.69 23.74 -14.34
CA GLY A 105 3.68 22.29 -14.45
C GLY A 105 2.41 21.72 -13.84
N GLN A 106 1.73 20.84 -14.59
CA GLN A 106 0.54 20.18 -14.11
C GLN A 106 0.92 19.35 -12.88
N LYS A 107 0.19 19.52 -11.77
CA LYS A 107 0.41 18.74 -10.56
C LYS A 107 -0.11 17.33 -10.72
N GLY A 108 0.49 16.40 -10.01
CA GLY A 108 -0.05 15.07 -9.83
C GLY A 108 -1.41 15.12 -9.12
N LYS A 109 -2.24 14.08 -9.31
CA LYS A 109 -3.54 13.95 -8.65
C LYS A 109 -3.67 12.57 -8.03
N LEU A 110 -4.40 12.51 -6.92
CA LEU A 110 -4.72 11.26 -6.23
C LEU A 110 -6.23 11.18 -6.01
N LEU A 111 -6.84 10.09 -6.48
CA LEU A 111 -8.22 9.71 -6.21
C LEU A 111 -8.22 8.56 -5.20
N TYR A 112 -8.85 8.75 -4.05
CA TYR A 112 -9.15 7.66 -3.14
C TYR A 112 -10.46 6.99 -3.57
N MET A 113 -10.38 5.74 -4.03
CA MET A 113 -11.51 5.03 -4.62
C MET A 113 -12.33 4.28 -3.56
N GLY A 114 -11.77 4.16 -2.36
CA GLY A 114 -12.36 3.45 -1.23
C GLY A 114 -11.63 2.16 -0.89
N HIS A 115 -11.85 1.63 0.31
CA HIS A 115 -11.16 0.47 0.87
C HIS A 115 -9.63 0.64 0.78
N ALA A 116 -8.92 -0.19 -0.01
CA ALA A 116 -7.50 -0.04 -0.29
C ALA A 116 -7.19 0.56 -1.67
N SER A 117 -8.20 0.86 -2.47
CA SER A 117 -8.03 1.22 -3.88
C SER A 117 -7.71 2.69 -4.07
N ILE A 118 -6.62 2.98 -4.79
CA ILE A 118 -6.12 4.32 -5.05
C ILE A 118 -5.79 4.45 -6.54
N ARG A 119 -6.07 5.64 -7.13
CA ARG A 119 -5.56 6.01 -8.45
C ARG A 119 -4.70 7.26 -8.32
N ILE A 120 -3.48 7.20 -8.87
CA ILE A 120 -2.61 8.36 -9.03
C ILE A 120 -2.55 8.72 -10.52
N THR A 121 -2.70 10.01 -10.83
CA THR A 121 -2.41 10.57 -12.15
C THR A 121 -1.18 11.44 -12.03
N THR A 122 -0.11 11.11 -12.75
CA THR A 122 1.15 11.84 -12.68
C THR A 122 1.04 13.22 -13.38
N PRO A 123 1.98 14.15 -13.15
CA PRO A 123 2.01 15.42 -13.86
C PRO A 123 2.00 15.28 -15.39
N GLU A 124 2.56 14.20 -15.93
CA GLU A 124 2.58 13.88 -17.37
C GLU A 124 1.31 13.18 -17.86
N GLY A 125 0.32 12.96 -16.97
CA GLY A 125 -0.94 12.31 -17.30
C GLY A 125 -0.87 10.78 -17.34
N LYS A 126 0.18 10.15 -16.78
CA LYS A 126 0.25 8.70 -16.60
C LYS A 126 -0.64 8.26 -15.45
N VAL A 127 -1.26 7.09 -15.58
CA VAL A 127 -2.25 6.58 -14.64
C VAL A 127 -1.73 5.33 -13.93
N ILE A 128 -1.70 5.39 -12.61
CA ILE A 128 -1.27 4.31 -11.71
C ILE A 128 -2.46 3.90 -10.85
N TYR A 129 -2.81 2.63 -10.87
CA TYR A 129 -3.77 2.05 -9.94
C TYR A 129 -3.05 1.22 -8.88
N ILE A 130 -3.47 1.33 -7.63
CA ILE A 130 -2.97 0.55 -6.51
C ILE A 130 -4.15 -0.22 -5.92
N ASP A 131 -3.98 -1.52 -5.72
CA ASP A 131 -4.97 -2.46 -5.15
C ASP A 131 -6.37 -2.29 -5.77
N PRO A 132 -6.53 -2.54 -7.08
CA PRO A 132 -7.80 -2.36 -7.76
C PRO A 132 -8.84 -3.37 -7.26
N TYR A 133 -9.89 -2.88 -6.61
CA TYR A 133 -11.01 -3.65 -6.08
C TYR A 133 -12.24 -2.77 -5.84
N ALA A 134 -12.08 -1.71 -5.06
CA ALA A 134 -13.18 -0.90 -4.55
C ALA A 134 -13.51 0.30 -5.45
N GLY A 135 -14.70 0.83 -5.28
CA GLY A 135 -15.13 2.13 -5.80
C GLY A 135 -15.29 2.23 -7.31
N GLN A 136 -15.18 3.46 -7.80
CA GLN A 136 -15.35 3.87 -9.19
C GLN A 136 -14.13 4.70 -9.61
N GLY A 137 -13.95 4.94 -10.92
CA GLY A 137 -12.87 5.79 -11.44
C GLY A 137 -11.82 5.02 -12.23
N TYR A 138 -12.18 3.82 -12.74
CA TYR A 138 -11.31 2.94 -13.54
C TYR A 138 -11.36 3.23 -15.04
N GLU A 139 -12.03 4.33 -15.47
CA GLU A 139 -12.18 4.68 -16.89
C GLU A 139 -10.86 5.12 -17.56
N PRO A 140 -9.93 5.85 -16.89
CA PRO A 140 -8.64 6.18 -17.47
C PRO A 140 -7.79 4.92 -17.73
N ALA A 141 -7.14 4.88 -18.91
CA ALA A 141 -6.29 3.76 -19.28
C ALA A 141 -5.06 3.67 -18.34
N ALA A 142 -4.83 2.51 -17.74
CA ALA A 142 -3.69 2.28 -16.85
C ALA A 142 -2.35 2.27 -17.60
N ASP A 143 -1.35 2.91 -17.04
CA ASP A 143 0.06 2.77 -17.39
C ASP A 143 0.79 1.83 -16.41
N LEU A 144 0.30 1.77 -15.16
CA LEU A 144 0.83 0.90 -14.11
C LEU A 144 -0.30 0.40 -13.22
N ILE A 145 -0.20 -0.86 -12.79
CA ILE A 145 -1.03 -1.44 -11.74
C ILE A 145 -0.10 -2.02 -10.69
N LEU A 146 -0.27 -1.63 -9.43
CA LEU A 146 0.44 -2.14 -8.27
C LEU A 146 -0.52 -2.96 -7.42
N VAL A 147 -0.07 -4.12 -6.95
CA VAL A 147 -0.83 -4.98 -6.05
C VAL A 147 0.02 -5.33 -4.84
N THR A 148 -0.45 -4.95 -3.65
CA THR A 148 0.31 -5.11 -2.40
C THR A 148 0.37 -6.56 -1.93
N HIS A 149 -0.68 -7.35 -2.14
CA HIS A 149 -0.76 -8.78 -1.78
C HIS A 149 -1.92 -9.50 -2.50
N GLY A 150 -2.09 -10.78 -2.22
CA GLY A 150 -2.96 -11.67 -3.01
C GLY A 150 -4.41 -11.82 -2.52
N HIS A 151 -4.90 -11.05 -1.56
CA HIS A 151 -6.28 -11.13 -1.12
C HIS A 151 -7.24 -10.54 -2.15
N TYR A 152 -8.47 -11.07 -2.21
CA TYR A 152 -9.47 -10.74 -3.23
C TYR A 152 -9.88 -9.28 -3.25
N ASP A 153 -9.81 -8.60 -2.10
CA ASP A 153 -10.18 -7.21 -1.89
C ASP A 153 -9.05 -6.20 -2.20
N HIS A 154 -7.92 -6.71 -2.73
CA HIS A 154 -6.78 -5.93 -3.26
C HIS A 154 -6.44 -6.28 -4.71
N TYR A 155 -6.92 -7.43 -5.19
CA TYR A 155 -6.45 -8.01 -6.45
C TYR A 155 -7.60 -8.36 -7.39
N ASP A 156 -8.31 -7.36 -7.92
CA ASP A 156 -9.31 -7.50 -8.97
C ASP A 156 -8.88 -6.75 -10.23
N LEU A 157 -8.05 -7.41 -11.04
CA LEU A 157 -7.53 -6.81 -12.28
C LEU A 157 -8.61 -6.55 -13.34
N ASP A 158 -9.78 -7.17 -13.24
CA ASP A 158 -10.91 -6.96 -14.16
C ASP A 158 -11.53 -5.57 -13.97
N LYS A 159 -11.37 -4.96 -12.81
CA LYS A 159 -11.72 -3.55 -12.57
C LYS A 159 -10.98 -2.62 -13.51
N VAL A 160 -9.71 -2.89 -13.81
CA VAL A 160 -8.88 -2.10 -14.71
C VAL A 160 -8.89 -2.73 -16.10
N ALA A 161 -10.06 -2.70 -16.74
CA ALA A 161 -10.24 -3.25 -18.08
C ALA A 161 -9.53 -2.42 -19.17
N ASN A 162 -9.40 -1.10 -18.94
CA ASN A 162 -8.74 -0.18 -19.87
C ASN A 162 -7.26 -0.03 -19.50
N ARG A 163 -6.37 -0.50 -20.35
CA ARG A 163 -4.91 -0.48 -20.15
C ARG A 163 -4.21 -0.02 -21.41
N ASN A 164 -3.20 0.81 -21.23
CA ASN A 164 -2.31 1.18 -22.33
C ASN A 164 -1.51 -0.06 -22.81
N PRO A 165 -1.09 -0.14 -24.09
CA PRO A 165 -0.37 -1.30 -24.62
C PRO A 165 0.87 -1.69 -23.82
N ASP A 166 1.55 -0.71 -23.23
CA ASP A 166 2.76 -0.88 -22.42
C ASP A 166 2.48 -0.87 -20.91
N CYS A 167 1.20 -1.03 -20.49
CA CYS A 167 0.82 -1.06 -19.09
C CYS A 167 1.55 -2.18 -18.37
N ARG A 168 2.24 -1.81 -17.29
CA ARG A 168 2.94 -2.77 -16.43
C ARG A 168 2.07 -3.14 -15.24
N ILE A 169 2.13 -4.39 -14.81
CA ILE A 169 1.51 -4.89 -13.60
C ILE A 169 2.63 -5.41 -12.71
N ILE A 170 2.78 -4.81 -11.52
CA ILE A 170 3.75 -5.23 -10.51
C ILE A 170 2.96 -5.73 -9.31
N THR A 171 3.08 -7.02 -9.02
CA THR A 171 2.48 -7.66 -7.84
C THR A 171 3.54 -7.83 -6.76
N TRP A 172 3.10 -8.18 -5.54
CA TRP A 172 3.98 -8.52 -4.43
C TRP A 172 5.00 -9.62 -4.78
N GLN A 173 4.66 -10.54 -5.69
CA GLN A 173 5.54 -11.63 -6.12
C GLN A 173 6.76 -11.11 -6.89
N GLU A 174 6.57 -10.09 -7.74
CA GLU A 174 7.68 -9.42 -8.42
C GLU A 174 8.40 -8.47 -7.46
N ALA A 175 7.64 -7.78 -6.61
CA ALA A 175 8.15 -6.82 -5.65
C ALA A 175 9.00 -7.46 -4.53
N LEU A 176 8.79 -8.74 -4.23
CA LEU A 176 9.56 -9.56 -3.28
C LEU A 176 10.46 -10.59 -3.97
N ALA A 177 10.87 -10.34 -5.21
CA ALA A 177 11.71 -11.27 -5.94
C ALA A 177 12.99 -11.62 -5.15
N ASP A 178 13.27 -12.93 -5.06
CA ASP A 178 14.41 -13.47 -4.31
C ASP A 178 14.43 -13.10 -2.81
N GLY A 179 13.26 -12.82 -2.22
CA GLY A 179 13.10 -12.42 -0.82
C GLY A 179 13.67 -11.03 -0.52
N THR A 180 13.77 -10.17 -1.52
CA THR A 180 14.27 -8.81 -1.40
C THR A 180 13.26 -7.83 -1.99
N HIS A 181 12.98 -6.74 -1.27
CA HIS A 181 12.14 -5.65 -1.75
C HIS A 181 12.81 -4.96 -2.94
N GLN A 182 12.09 -4.92 -4.06
CA GLN A 182 12.59 -4.40 -5.34
C GLN A 182 12.26 -2.93 -5.53
N THR A 183 13.05 -2.25 -6.36
CA THR A 183 12.76 -0.90 -6.83
C THR A 183 12.65 -0.91 -8.35
N PHE A 184 11.64 -0.21 -8.88
CA PHE A 184 11.34 -0.14 -10.30
C PHE A 184 11.40 1.32 -10.77
N ASP A 185 12.26 1.62 -11.74
CA ASP A 185 12.26 2.90 -12.45
C ASP A 185 11.45 2.73 -13.74
N LEU A 186 10.35 3.48 -13.84
CA LEU A 186 9.41 3.42 -14.96
C LEU A 186 9.50 4.67 -15.85
N GLY A 187 10.40 5.59 -15.53
CA GLY A 187 10.60 6.84 -16.25
C GLY A 187 9.59 7.94 -15.88
N PHE A 188 8.32 7.61 -15.66
CA PHE A 188 7.28 8.53 -15.18
C PHE A 188 7.03 8.43 -13.67
N ALA A 189 7.55 7.42 -13.04
CA ALA A 189 7.57 7.23 -11.59
C ALA A 189 8.65 6.22 -11.20
N SER A 190 9.16 6.33 -9.97
CA SER A 190 9.91 5.29 -9.29
C SER A 190 9.00 4.61 -8.28
N VAL A 191 9.02 3.28 -8.20
CA VAL A 191 8.25 2.49 -7.24
C VAL A 191 9.21 1.66 -6.41
N GLU A 192 9.18 1.85 -5.10
CA GLU A 192 9.97 1.06 -4.14
C GLU A 192 9.02 0.21 -3.32
N ALA A 193 9.24 -1.11 -3.30
CA ALA A 193 8.57 -2.01 -2.38
C ALA A 193 9.21 -1.92 -0.99
N VAL A 194 8.39 -1.97 0.05
CA VAL A 194 8.81 -1.92 1.46
C VAL A 194 8.08 -2.99 2.27
N GLU A 195 8.56 -3.27 3.49
CA GLU A 195 7.93 -4.26 4.38
C GLU A 195 6.44 -3.95 4.63
N ALA A 196 5.59 -4.97 4.49
CA ALA A 196 4.20 -4.99 4.94
C ALA A 196 3.83 -6.38 5.46
N GLY A 197 2.69 -6.52 6.15
CA GLY A 197 2.27 -7.77 6.78
C GLY A 197 2.58 -7.78 8.28
N ASN A 198 3.38 -8.76 8.74
CA ASN A 198 3.82 -8.90 10.14
C ASN A 198 2.68 -9.13 11.15
N ASN A 199 1.60 -9.80 10.73
CA ASN A 199 0.51 -10.22 11.63
C ASN A 199 0.02 -11.64 11.28
N GLN A 200 -1.01 -12.09 11.97
CA GLN A 200 -1.51 -13.47 11.80
C GLN A 200 -2.23 -13.70 10.46
N TYR A 201 -2.61 -12.65 9.74
CA TYR A 201 -3.35 -12.71 8.48
C TYR A 201 -2.46 -12.38 7.27
N HIS A 202 -1.37 -11.63 7.52
CA HIS A 202 -0.49 -11.08 6.48
C HIS A 202 0.97 -11.36 6.84
N SER A 203 1.65 -12.12 5.98
CA SER A 203 3.06 -12.48 6.13
C SER A 203 3.96 -11.45 5.45
N LEU A 204 5.13 -11.18 6.06
CA LEU A 204 6.20 -10.37 5.43
C LEU A 204 6.69 -10.93 4.09
N ASP A 205 6.50 -12.23 3.85
CA ASP A 205 6.92 -12.89 2.61
C ASP A 205 5.86 -12.83 1.49
N GLU A 206 4.65 -12.35 1.80
CA GLU A 206 3.50 -12.34 0.88
C GLU A 206 2.84 -10.96 0.73
N CYS A 207 3.33 -9.95 1.45
CA CYS A 207 2.79 -8.60 1.44
C CYS A 207 3.89 -7.56 1.26
N VAL A 208 3.58 -6.49 0.55
CA VAL A 208 4.45 -5.31 0.41
C VAL A 208 3.65 -4.03 0.55
N GLY A 209 4.26 -2.99 1.10
CA GLY A 209 3.87 -1.62 0.86
C GLY A 209 4.59 -1.06 -0.36
N TYR A 210 4.10 0.04 -0.91
CA TYR A 210 4.73 0.74 -2.03
C TYR A 210 4.96 2.20 -1.72
N ILE A 211 6.16 2.70 -2.02
CA ILE A 211 6.44 4.12 -2.12
C ILE A 211 6.54 4.47 -3.60
N VAL A 212 5.61 5.29 -4.08
CA VAL A 212 5.57 5.80 -5.45
C VAL A 212 6.09 7.23 -5.43
N THR A 213 7.21 7.48 -6.11
CA THR A 213 7.78 8.83 -6.27
C THR A 213 7.59 9.29 -7.70
N LEU A 214 6.89 10.41 -7.88
CA LEU A 214 6.61 11.02 -9.17
C LEU A 214 7.82 11.80 -9.69
N THR A 215 7.80 12.22 -10.95
CA THR A 215 8.91 12.95 -11.59
C THR A 215 9.18 14.32 -10.99
N ASP A 216 8.17 14.96 -10.38
CA ASP A 216 8.31 16.24 -9.65
C ASP A 216 8.87 16.06 -8.23
N GLY A 217 9.11 14.82 -7.79
CA GLY A 217 9.63 14.46 -6.49
C GLY A 217 8.54 14.16 -5.46
N THR A 218 7.26 14.39 -5.76
CA THR A 218 6.16 14.08 -4.84
C THR A 218 6.07 12.58 -4.59
N SER A 219 5.94 12.17 -3.34
CA SER A 219 5.95 10.78 -2.92
C SER A 219 4.68 10.36 -2.20
N VAL A 220 4.17 9.18 -2.56
CA VAL A 220 2.99 8.56 -1.95
C VAL A 220 3.36 7.17 -1.43
N TYR A 221 3.23 6.95 -0.13
CA TYR A 221 3.38 5.66 0.52
C TYR A 221 2.02 5.03 0.79
N VAL A 222 1.86 3.77 0.39
CA VAL A 222 0.69 2.94 0.69
C VAL A 222 1.19 1.73 1.46
N THR A 223 0.70 1.56 2.70
CA THR A 223 1.19 0.49 3.58
C THR A 223 0.87 -0.91 3.07
N GLY A 224 -0.20 -1.07 2.26
CA GLY A 224 -0.84 -2.37 2.09
C GLY A 224 -1.44 -2.84 3.42
N ASP A 225 -1.79 -4.11 3.50
CA ASP A 225 -2.28 -4.71 4.74
C ASP A 225 -1.11 -5.13 5.63
N THR A 226 -1.08 -4.57 6.84
CA THR A 226 0.09 -4.70 7.73
C THR A 226 -0.24 -4.42 9.19
N SER A 227 0.61 -4.93 10.08
CA SER A 227 0.92 -4.37 11.39
C SER A 227 2.27 -3.64 11.34
N THR A 228 2.72 -3.10 12.48
CA THR A 228 4.02 -2.42 12.59
C THR A 228 5.15 -3.32 12.11
N THR A 229 6.01 -2.82 11.21
CA THR A 229 7.19 -3.53 10.73
C THR A 229 8.48 -2.93 11.28
N GLN A 230 9.60 -3.67 11.15
CA GLN A 230 10.89 -3.18 11.61
C GLN A 230 11.44 -2.08 10.71
N GLN A 231 11.02 -2.01 9.46
CA GLN A 231 11.48 -1.03 8.49
C GLN A 231 10.82 0.34 8.69
N MET A 232 9.58 0.43 9.19
CA MET A 232 8.79 1.67 9.28
C MET A 232 9.56 2.86 9.88
N PRO A 233 10.32 2.74 11.00
CA PRO A 233 11.06 3.90 11.53
C PRO A 233 12.11 4.44 10.57
N SER A 234 12.67 3.61 9.68
CA SER A 234 13.68 4.04 8.70
C SER A 234 13.07 4.78 7.51
N LEU A 235 11.76 4.66 7.29
CA LEU A 235 11.05 5.38 6.23
C LEU A 235 11.00 6.89 6.47
N ALA A 236 11.22 7.36 7.71
CA ALA A 236 11.35 8.79 8.02
C ALA A 236 12.48 9.47 7.23
N GLU A 237 13.55 8.74 6.86
CA GLU A 237 14.65 9.26 6.06
C GLU A 237 14.26 9.56 4.59
N LYS A 238 13.09 9.09 4.17
CA LYS A 238 12.60 9.28 2.79
C LYS A 238 11.77 10.54 2.60
N GLU A 239 11.44 11.26 3.70
CA GLU A 239 10.68 12.52 3.67
C GLU A 239 9.39 12.43 2.84
N ILE A 240 8.59 11.38 3.11
CA ILE A 240 7.37 11.04 2.36
C ILE A 240 6.33 12.18 2.45
N ASP A 241 5.69 12.53 1.33
CA ASP A 241 4.68 13.58 1.30
C ASP A 241 3.31 13.08 1.79
N TYR A 242 2.85 11.95 1.26
CA TYR A 242 1.53 11.37 1.58
C TYR A 242 1.69 9.91 2.00
N ALA A 243 1.14 9.51 3.14
CA ALA A 243 1.19 8.14 3.61
C ALA A 243 -0.20 7.61 4.00
N PHE A 244 -0.59 6.47 3.44
CA PHE A 244 -1.83 5.78 3.72
C PHE A 244 -1.60 4.63 4.70
N PHE A 245 -2.35 4.62 5.81
CA PHE A 245 -2.24 3.61 6.88
C PHE A 245 -3.52 2.80 7.00
N CYS A 246 -3.44 1.49 6.78
CA CYS A 246 -4.55 0.57 7.01
C CYS A 246 -4.89 0.52 8.50
N CYS A 247 -6.19 0.58 8.84
CA CYS A 247 -6.59 0.71 10.23
C CYS A 247 -7.96 0.10 10.54
N ASP A 248 -8.29 -1.08 9.96
CA ASP A 248 -9.57 -1.75 10.25
C ASP A 248 -9.66 -2.31 11.69
N GLY A 249 -8.52 -2.63 12.33
CA GLY A 249 -8.46 -3.14 13.69
C GLY A 249 -8.95 -4.58 13.85
N ILE A 250 -9.08 -5.32 12.76
CA ILE A 250 -9.51 -6.73 12.74
C ILE A 250 -8.45 -7.59 12.08
N TYR A 251 -8.08 -7.25 10.86
CA TYR A 251 -7.09 -7.95 10.04
C TYR A 251 -5.75 -7.20 10.02
N ASN A 252 -5.79 -5.90 10.26
CA ASN A 252 -4.68 -4.97 10.22
C ASN A 252 -4.53 -4.19 11.53
N MET A 253 -3.70 -3.15 11.52
CA MET A 253 -3.53 -2.21 12.64
C MET A 253 -4.88 -1.69 13.12
N ASP A 254 -5.01 -1.48 14.42
CA ASP A 254 -6.05 -0.62 14.95
C ASP A 254 -5.64 0.87 14.81
N LEU A 255 -6.52 1.78 15.19
CA LEU A 255 -6.27 3.21 15.04
C LEU A 255 -5.07 3.71 15.86
N GLU A 256 -4.83 3.11 17.04
CA GLU A 256 -3.70 3.49 17.90
C GLU A 256 -2.38 3.01 17.30
N GLU A 257 -2.30 1.76 16.85
CA GLU A 257 -1.13 1.21 16.18
C GLU A 257 -0.82 1.97 14.89
N ALA A 258 -1.84 2.23 14.06
CA ALA A 258 -1.67 2.98 12.81
C ALA A 258 -1.17 4.42 13.06
N ALA A 259 -1.66 5.11 14.10
CA ALA A 259 -1.18 6.43 14.49
C ALA A 259 0.28 6.40 14.95
N GLN A 260 0.69 5.37 15.71
CA GLN A 260 2.10 5.18 16.10
C GLN A 260 2.99 4.92 14.89
N CYS A 261 2.53 4.16 13.90
CA CYS A 261 3.25 3.96 12.64
C CYS A 261 3.37 5.27 11.85
N ALA A 262 2.32 6.09 11.82
CA ALA A 262 2.36 7.40 11.17
C ALA A 262 3.39 8.34 11.84
N GLU A 263 3.49 8.34 13.17
CA GLU A 263 4.54 9.07 13.89
C GLU A 263 5.95 8.58 13.52
N GLN A 264 6.14 7.27 13.34
CA GLN A 264 7.44 6.68 13.00
C GLN A 264 7.84 7.00 11.56
N VAL A 265 6.90 6.95 10.62
CA VAL A 265 7.13 7.25 9.20
C VAL A 265 7.32 8.75 8.99
N GLY A 266 6.59 9.59 9.71
CA GLY A 266 6.76 11.05 9.72
C GLY A 266 6.42 11.71 8.39
N ALA A 267 5.42 11.21 7.66
CA ALA A 267 4.96 11.80 6.41
C ALA A 267 4.33 13.17 6.63
N LYS A 268 4.36 14.05 5.61
CA LYS A 268 3.75 15.39 5.67
C LYS A 268 2.22 15.34 5.76
N HIS A 269 1.60 14.27 5.22
CA HIS A 269 0.17 14.02 5.29
C HIS A 269 -0.07 12.55 5.61
N ASN A 270 -0.76 12.27 6.73
CA ASN A 270 -1.08 10.92 7.17
C ASN A 270 -2.57 10.65 6.97
N ILE A 271 -2.89 9.60 6.22
CA ILE A 271 -4.24 9.33 5.68
C ILE A 271 -4.69 7.95 6.17
N PRO A 272 -5.79 7.86 6.94
CA PRO A 272 -6.38 6.57 7.27
C PRO A 272 -7.14 6.01 6.05
N TYR A 273 -6.89 4.75 5.74
CA TYR A 273 -7.59 4.02 4.69
C TYR A 273 -7.80 2.57 5.11
N HIS A 274 -8.45 1.75 4.31
CA HIS A 274 -8.76 0.34 4.63
C HIS A 274 -9.20 0.20 6.10
N MET A 275 -10.19 1.01 6.49
CA MET A 275 -10.60 1.15 7.89
C MET A 275 -11.81 0.29 8.26
N ILE A 276 -12.34 -0.47 7.29
CA ILE A 276 -13.51 -1.33 7.44
C ILE A 276 -13.24 -2.60 6.64
N SER A 277 -13.70 -3.76 7.16
CA SER A 277 -13.65 -5.01 6.41
C SER A 277 -14.43 -4.92 5.09
N ALA A 278 -13.90 -5.50 4.02
CA ALA A 278 -14.54 -5.58 2.71
C ALA A 278 -15.95 -6.20 2.77
N ASP A 279 -16.17 -7.14 3.67
CA ASP A 279 -17.46 -7.82 3.87
C ASP A 279 -18.59 -6.92 4.41
N SER A 280 -18.25 -5.72 4.93
CA SER A 280 -19.22 -4.76 5.47
C SER A 280 -20.09 -4.12 4.39
N GLY A 281 -19.63 -4.10 3.15
CA GLY A 281 -20.25 -3.40 2.02
C GLY A 281 -20.07 -1.88 2.04
N ALA A 282 -19.37 -1.31 3.04
CA ALA A 282 -18.94 0.08 3.10
C ALA A 282 -17.47 0.16 2.70
N LEU A 283 -17.09 1.23 2.00
CA LEU A 283 -15.72 1.43 1.50
C LEU A 283 -14.95 2.52 2.26
N PHE A 284 -15.66 3.29 3.11
CA PHE A 284 -15.12 4.37 3.91
C PHE A 284 -16.00 4.60 5.16
N ASP A 285 -15.38 4.97 6.29
CA ASP A 285 -16.04 5.37 7.53
C ASP A 285 -15.47 6.70 8.03
N ARG A 286 -16.20 7.79 7.78
CA ARG A 286 -15.81 9.14 8.20
C ARG A 286 -15.60 9.24 9.70
N SER A 287 -16.49 8.63 10.51
CA SER A 287 -16.40 8.69 11.97
C SER A 287 -15.16 8.00 12.51
N ARG A 288 -14.74 6.91 11.85
CA ARG A 288 -13.50 6.19 12.18
C ARG A 288 -12.28 6.98 11.73
N ALA A 289 -12.32 7.58 10.53
CA ALA A 289 -11.25 8.43 10.04
C ALA A 289 -10.96 9.62 10.97
N GLU A 290 -12.00 10.24 11.52
CA GLU A 290 -11.88 11.34 12.48
C GLU A 290 -11.29 10.94 13.84
N GLN A 291 -11.21 9.63 14.14
CA GLN A 291 -10.57 9.08 15.34
C GLN A 291 -9.10 8.68 15.12
N PHE A 292 -8.58 8.83 13.93
CA PHE A 292 -7.18 8.57 13.63
C PHE A 292 -6.30 9.71 14.15
N GLU A 293 -5.68 9.52 15.32
CA GLU A 293 -4.89 10.55 16.01
C GLU A 293 -3.45 10.63 15.52
N ALA A 294 -3.23 10.69 14.21
CA ALA A 294 -1.90 10.85 13.61
C ALA A 294 -1.53 12.33 13.46
N PRO A 295 -0.21 12.68 13.49
CA PRO A 295 0.26 14.00 13.08
C PRO A 295 -0.18 14.34 11.66
N ASP A 296 -0.44 15.61 11.38
CA ASP A 296 -0.77 16.10 10.04
C ASP A 296 -1.82 15.23 9.31
N LEU A 297 -2.89 14.89 10.05
CA LEU A 297 -4.01 14.09 9.55
C LEU A 297 -4.66 14.74 8.34
N LEU A 298 -4.74 13.99 7.24
CA LEU A 298 -5.51 14.33 6.04
C LEU A 298 -6.60 13.26 5.82
N ILE A 299 -7.86 13.66 5.85
CA ILE A 299 -8.98 12.77 5.56
C ILE A 299 -9.40 12.98 4.10
N ILE A 300 -9.28 11.91 3.30
CA ILE A 300 -9.76 11.86 1.92
C ILE A 300 -10.94 10.88 1.90
N GLU A 301 -12.10 11.35 1.44
CA GLU A 301 -13.30 10.51 1.36
C GLU A 301 -13.29 9.63 0.09
N GLU A 302 -14.06 8.55 0.12
CA GLU A 302 -14.30 7.73 -1.06
C GLU A 302 -14.81 8.57 -2.23
N GLY A 303 -14.18 8.42 -3.39
CA GLY A 303 -14.47 9.17 -4.61
C GLY A 303 -13.92 10.60 -4.64
N GLN A 304 -13.19 11.02 -3.60
CA GLN A 304 -12.54 12.33 -3.57
C GLN A 304 -11.19 12.29 -4.29
N GLU A 305 -10.98 13.24 -5.22
CA GLU A 305 -9.70 13.51 -5.86
C GLU A 305 -9.06 14.76 -5.25
N ILE A 306 -7.76 14.70 -4.96
CA ILE A 306 -6.94 15.83 -4.51
C ILE A 306 -5.81 16.10 -5.49
N GLU A 307 -5.29 17.33 -5.53
CA GLU A 307 -4.01 17.64 -6.16
C GLU A 307 -2.88 17.30 -5.17
N LEU A 308 -1.79 16.74 -5.68
CA LEU A 308 -0.57 16.45 -4.94
C LEU A 308 0.36 17.67 -5.03
N ASP A 309 0.88 18.19 -3.90
CA ASP A 309 1.72 19.38 -3.82
C ASP A 309 2.93 19.19 -2.89
#